data_6c46f6a6e267e869f2eab74491f10c0f
#
_entry.id   6c46f6a6e267e869f2eab74491f10c0f
#
_cell.length_a   1.000
_cell.length_b   1.000
_cell.length_c   1.000
_cell.angle_alpha   90.00
_cell.angle_beta   90.00
_cell.angle_gamma   90.00
#
_symmetry.space_group_name_H-M   'P 1'
#
loop_
_entity.id
_entity.type
_entity.pdbx_description
1 polymer ?
#
loop_
_entity_poly.entity_id
_entity_poly.type
_entity_poly.pdbx_seq_one_letter_code
_entity_poly.pdbx_strand_id
1 'polypeptide(L)'
;MIAIYFSSTGNTRHCVKRFIERLGGDIPAVSIEDGACGELLKRHDDVILAYPVYFSDLPQIVREFICENSANFCGKNVFIIATMEIFSGDGAGCATRILKRAGAKITGGAHIRMPAFILDVAIFSYSAQKNERLIKEANAKLESASEAFAAGKPPQEGLGVICRIAGLLGQRLWMKIWDKTPFARRKPSLDTARCNGCGECARSCPIQNIKIAHGKARFGERCTICYRCVNKCR
;
A
#
# COMPACT_ATOMS: atom_id res chain seq x y z
N MET A 1 15.31 -11.62 -8.40
CA MET A 1 14.48 -10.83 -7.45
C MET A 1 13.62 -9.86 -8.22
N ILE A 2 12.41 -9.55 -7.74
CA ILE A 2 11.52 -8.52 -8.28
C ILE A 2 10.89 -7.73 -7.13
N ALA A 3 10.65 -6.43 -7.31
CA ALA A 3 9.86 -5.62 -6.40
C ALA A 3 8.48 -5.35 -7.01
N ILE A 4 7.43 -5.76 -6.32
CA ILE A 4 6.03 -5.59 -6.73
C ILE A 4 5.36 -4.65 -5.74
N TYR A 5 4.66 -3.64 -6.22
CA TYR A 5 4.07 -2.66 -5.32
C TYR A 5 2.70 -2.14 -5.75
N PHE A 6 1.93 -1.74 -4.76
CA PHE A 6 0.81 -0.81 -4.93
C PHE A 6 1.15 0.54 -4.29
N SER A 7 0.91 1.62 -5.01
CA SER A 7 1.16 2.97 -4.49
C SER A 7 0.07 3.94 -4.92
N SER A 8 -0.73 4.43 -3.97
CA SER A 8 -1.82 5.36 -4.27
C SER A 8 -1.31 6.75 -4.66
N THR A 9 -0.42 7.34 -3.87
CA THR A 9 0.06 8.73 -3.99
C THR A 9 1.55 8.87 -4.25
N GLY A 10 2.28 7.76 -4.38
CA GLY A 10 3.72 7.75 -4.66
C GLY A 10 4.60 7.28 -3.49
N ASN A 11 4.13 7.32 -2.24
CA ASN A 11 4.92 6.98 -1.06
C ASN A 11 5.53 5.58 -1.12
N THR A 12 4.71 4.56 -1.36
CA THR A 12 5.20 3.17 -1.44
C THR A 12 6.17 2.98 -2.61
N ARG A 13 5.87 3.57 -3.77
CA ARG A 13 6.78 3.56 -4.92
C ARG A 13 8.13 4.17 -4.57
N HIS A 14 8.15 5.30 -3.84
CA HIS A 14 9.38 5.91 -3.35
C HIS A 14 10.17 4.95 -2.46
N CYS A 15 9.50 4.32 -1.49
CA CYS A 15 10.13 3.37 -0.58
C CYS A 15 10.76 2.18 -1.32
N VAL A 16 10.03 1.61 -2.29
CA VAL A 16 10.56 0.51 -3.11
C VAL A 16 11.80 0.93 -3.88
N LYS A 17 11.74 2.08 -4.57
CA LYS A 17 12.89 2.57 -5.33
C LYS A 17 14.11 2.77 -4.44
N ARG A 18 13.96 3.44 -3.30
CA ARG A 18 15.09 3.66 -2.35
C ARG A 18 15.64 2.36 -1.80
N PHE A 19 14.79 1.37 -1.51
CA PHE A 19 15.22 0.08 -1.00
C PHE A 19 16.04 -0.70 -2.03
N ILE A 20 15.55 -0.82 -3.27
CA ILE A 20 16.25 -1.57 -4.32
C ILE A 20 17.53 -0.86 -4.81
N GLU A 21 17.55 0.48 -4.84
CA GLU A 21 18.75 1.27 -5.15
C GLU A 21 19.92 0.92 -4.22
N ARG A 22 19.64 0.66 -2.93
CA ARG A 22 20.64 0.28 -1.94
C ARG A 22 21.06 -1.19 -2.03
N LEU A 23 20.19 -2.06 -2.51
CA LEU A 23 20.56 -3.46 -2.75
C LEU A 23 21.54 -3.60 -3.92
N GLY A 24 21.53 -2.65 -4.84
CA GLY A 24 22.31 -2.72 -6.08
C GLY A 24 21.69 -3.71 -7.08
N GLY A 25 22.26 -3.73 -8.27
CA GLY A 25 21.76 -4.57 -9.37
C GLY A 25 20.52 -4.00 -10.07
N ASP A 26 20.14 -4.64 -11.16
CA ASP A 26 18.96 -4.28 -11.94
C ASP A 26 17.73 -5.06 -11.42
N ILE A 27 17.15 -4.58 -10.31
CA ILE A 27 15.94 -5.18 -9.73
C ILE A 27 14.72 -4.49 -10.31
N PRO A 28 13.89 -5.18 -11.11
CA PRO A 28 12.69 -4.59 -11.67
C PRO A 28 11.68 -4.23 -10.58
N ALA A 29 11.12 -3.01 -10.67
CA ALA A 29 10.08 -2.51 -9.78
C ALA A 29 8.78 -2.31 -10.57
N VAL A 30 7.77 -3.15 -10.33
CA VAL A 30 6.54 -3.23 -11.11
C VAL A 30 5.33 -2.96 -10.23
N SER A 31 4.40 -2.14 -10.73
CA SER A 31 3.10 -1.94 -10.05
C SER A 31 2.20 -3.16 -10.25
N ILE A 32 1.43 -3.54 -9.22
CA ILE A 32 0.37 -4.57 -9.39
C ILE A 32 -0.72 -4.15 -10.38
N GLU A 33 -0.77 -2.88 -10.75
CA GLU A 33 -1.69 -2.33 -11.75
C GLU A 33 -1.21 -2.60 -13.19
N ASP A 34 0.03 -3.04 -13.36
CA ASP A 34 0.58 -3.46 -14.64
C ASP A 34 0.11 -4.88 -14.97
N GLY A 35 -0.55 -5.04 -16.11
CA GLY A 35 -1.05 -6.33 -16.56
C GLY A 35 0.03 -7.41 -16.72
N ALA A 36 1.30 -7.02 -16.91
CA ALA A 36 2.42 -7.95 -17.00
C ALA A 36 2.93 -8.42 -15.62
N CYS A 37 2.47 -7.81 -14.51
CA CYS A 37 3.02 -8.05 -13.17
C CYS A 37 2.93 -9.54 -12.77
N GLY A 38 1.82 -10.21 -13.04
CA GLY A 38 1.63 -11.63 -12.72
C GLY A 38 2.60 -12.55 -13.49
N GLU A 39 2.88 -12.25 -14.75
CA GLU A 39 3.83 -13.02 -15.56
C GLU A 39 5.29 -12.77 -15.14
N LEU A 40 5.61 -11.52 -14.79
CA LEU A 40 6.93 -11.18 -14.26
C LEU A 40 7.18 -11.88 -12.91
N LEU A 41 6.16 -11.94 -12.05
CA LEU A 41 6.25 -12.64 -10.76
C LEU A 41 6.68 -14.10 -10.93
N LYS A 42 6.21 -14.81 -11.96
CA LYS A 42 6.58 -16.22 -12.21
C LYS A 42 8.08 -16.42 -12.38
N ARG A 43 8.78 -15.43 -12.93
CA ARG A 43 10.20 -15.52 -13.32
C ARG A 43 11.19 -15.27 -12.18
N HIS A 44 10.69 -14.94 -10.98
CA HIS A 44 11.54 -14.54 -9.86
C HIS A 44 11.18 -15.28 -8.59
N ASP A 45 12.15 -15.85 -7.90
CA ASP A 45 11.96 -16.59 -6.64
C ASP A 45 11.93 -15.68 -5.41
N ASP A 46 12.64 -14.56 -5.47
CA ASP A 46 12.67 -13.56 -4.40
C ASP A 46 11.80 -12.36 -4.79
N VAL A 47 10.87 -12.01 -3.91
CA VAL A 47 9.87 -10.97 -4.12
C VAL A 47 9.88 -9.96 -2.98
N ILE A 48 10.00 -8.68 -3.31
CA ILE A 48 9.68 -7.59 -2.40
C ILE A 48 8.24 -7.17 -2.69
N LEU A 49 7.33 -7.36 -1.73
CA LEU A 49 5.94 -6.92 -1.85
C LEU A 49 5.71 -5.67 -1.01
N ALA A 50 5.36 -4.55 -1.66
CA ALA A 50 5.20 -3.28 -0.98
C ALA A 50 3.80 -2.67 -1.17
N TYR A 51 3.20 -2.15 -0.09
CA TYR A 51 1.86 -1.54 -0.12
C TYR A 51 1.64 -0.58 1.05
N PRO A 52 0.69 0.38 0.90
CA PRO A 52 0.27 1.20 2.03
C PRO A 52 -0.69 0.43 2.93
N VAL A 53 -0.60 0.66 4.23
CA VAL A 53 -1.56 0.11 5.21
C VAL A 53 -2.79 1.00 5.27
N TYR A 54 -3.97 0.41 5.08
CA TYR A 54 -5.25 1.07 5.24
C TYR A 54 -6.01 0.46 6.42
N PHE A 55 -6.32 1.27 7.43
CA PHE A 55 -7.09 0.84 8.61
C PHE A 55 -6.52 -0.43 9.28
N SER A 56 -5.21 -0.50 9.46
CA SER A 56 -4.49 -1.65 10.02
C SER A 56 -4.62 -2.95 9.19
N ASP A 57 -4.99 -2.85 7.92
CA ASP A 57 -5.09 -3.96 6.95
C ASP A 57 -4.39 -3.60 5.64
N LEU A 58 -4.21 -4.59 4.78
CA LEU A 58 -3.74 -4.35 3.42
C LEU A 58 -4.91 -3.84 2.53
N PRO A 59 -4.61 -3.01 1.53
CA PRO A 59 -5.63 -2.56 0.59
C PRO A 59 -6.31 -3.72 -0.13
N GLN A 60 -7.61 -3.60 -0.41
CA GLN A 60 -8.38 -4.64 -1.08
C GLN A 60 -7.75 -5.06 -2.42
N ILE A 61 -7.26 -4.11 -3.22
CA ILE A 61 -6.58 -4.38 -4.50
C ILE A 61 -5.33 -5.25 -4.33
N VAL A 62 -4.58 -5.08 -3.23
CA VAL A 62 -3.40 -5.91 -2.92
C VAL A 62 -3.82 -7.30 -2.50
N ARG A 63 -4.91 -7.42 -1.73
CA ARG A 63 -5.49 -8.69 -1.33
C ARG A 63 -5.95 -9.49 -2.55
N GLU A 64 -6.69 -8.85 -3.45
CA GLU A 64 -7.17 -9.43 -4.70
C GLU A 64 -5.98 -9.91 -5.55
N PHE A 65 -4.97 -9.07 -5.76
CA PHE A 65 -3.76 -9.43 -6.50
C PHE A 65 -3.05 -10.68 -5.93
N ILE A 66 -2.87 -10.75 -4.60
CA ILE A 66 -2.23 -11.94 -3.98
C ILE A 66 -3.09 -13.18 -4.18
N CYS A 67 -4.42 -13.08 -4.04
CA CYS A 67 -5.33 -14.21 -4.21
C CYS A 67 -5.36 -14.71 -5.66
N GLU A 68 -5.46 -13.82 -6.63
CA GLU A 68 -5.45 -14.12 -8.07
C GLU A 68 -4.14 -14.75 -8.54
N ASN A 69 -3.02 -14.35 -7.92
CA ASN A 69 -1.69 -14.84 -8.22
C ASN A 69 -1.17 -15.88 -7.20
N SER A 70 -2.05 -16.51 -6.43
CA SER A 70 -1.65 -17.39 -5.32
C SER A 70 -0.71 -18.51 -5.77
N ALA A 71 -0.98 -19.16 -6.91
CA ALA A 71 -0.11 -20.18 -7.47
C ALA A 71 1.30 -19.66 -7.82
N ASN A 72 1.39 -18.40 -8.25
CA ASN A 72 2.66 -17.76 -8.60
C ASN A 72 3.50 -17.41 -7.36
N PHE A 73 2.90 -17.33 -6.17
CA PHE A 73 3.61 -17.11 -4.90
C PHE A 73 4.09 -18.40 -4.25
N CYS A 74 3.64 -19.57 -4.71
CA CYS A 74 4.05 -20.84 -4.12
C CYS A 74 5.57 -21.04 -4.22
N GLY A 75 6.19 -21.36 -3.07
CA GLY A 75 7.64 -21.59 -2.95
C GLY A 75 8.51 -20.31 -2.92
N LYS A 76 7.97 -19.14 -3.22
CA LYS A 76 8.74 -17.89 -3.29
C LYS A 76 9.09 -17.31 -1.92
N ASN A 77 10.24 -16.66 -1.85
CA ASN A 77 10.69 -15.89 -0.69
C ASN A 77 10.12 -14.47 -0.78
N VAL A 78 9.34 -14.03 0.21
CA VAL A 78 8.69 -12.74 0.17
C VAL A 78 9.14 -11.85 1.34
N PHE A 79 9.68 -10.68 1.03
CA PHE A 79 9.94 -9.61 1.96
C PHE A 79 8.86 -8.54 1.85
N ILE A 80 8.29 -8.06 2.97
CA ILE A 80 7.16 -7.12 2.97
C ILE A 80 7.63 -5.72 3.35
N ILE A 81 7.29 -4.70 2.55
CA ILE A 81 7.44 -3.29 2.91
C ILE A 81 6.04 -2.69 3.09
N ALA A 82 5.65 -2.43 4.33
CA ALA A 82 4.38 -1.79 4.65
C ALA A 82 4.59 -0.30 4.94
N THR A 83 4.01 0.58 4.12
CA THR A 83 4.06 2.02 4.35
C THR A 83 2.83 2.48 5.13
N MET A 84 3.03 3.36 6.11
CA MET A 84 1.97 3.83 6.99
C MET A 84 2.22 5.28 7.40
N GLU A 85 1.20 5.91 7.96
CA GLU A 85 1.35 7.25 8.55
C GLU A 85 1.72 7.18 10.03
N ILE A 86 0.94 6.47 10.84
CA ILE A 86 1.11 6.40 12.29
C ILE A 86 1.43 4.98 12.73
N PHE A 87 0.55 4.04 12.40
CA PHE A 87 0.58 2.68 12.92
C PHE A 87 0.09 1.67 11.88
N SER A 88 0.78 0.55 11.76
CA SER A 88 0.43 -0.49 10.77
C SER A 88 -0.60 -1.49 11.30
N GLY A 89 -0.73 -1.61 12.62
CA GLY A 89 -1.52 -2.69 13.21
C GLY A 89 -1.08 -4.05 12.67
N ASP A 90 -2.03 -4.81 12.15
CA ASP A 90 -1.82 -6.12 11.54
C ASP A 90 -1.60 -6.06 10.00
N GLY A 91 -1.32 -4.87 9.45
CA GLY A 91 -1.21 -4.68 8.00
C GLY A 91 -0.24 -5.64 7.32
N ALA A 92 0.99 -5.80 7.84
CA ALA A 92 1.95 -6.79 7.34
C ALA A 92 1.53 -8.24 7.67
N GLY A 93 0.95 -8.48 8.84
CA GLY A 93 0.45 -9.79 9.26
C GLY A 93 -0.70 -10.31 8.39
N CYS A 94 -1.57 -9.43 7.93
CA CYS A 94 -2.66 -9.78 7.00
C CYS A 94 -2.11 -10.34 5.69
N ALA A 95 -1.15 -9.67 5.04
CA ALA A 95 -0.51 -10.17 3.84
C ALA A 95 0.24 -11.47 4.09
N THR A 96 1.00 -11.54 5.20
CA THR A 96 1.73 -12.74 5.61
C THR A 96 0.84 -13.97 5.67
N ARG A 97 -0.36 -13.86 6.26
CA ARG A 97 -1.26 -15.00 6.36
C ARG A 97 -1.79 -15.47 5.00
N ILE A 98 -2.08 -14.55 4.09
CA ILE A 98 -2.55 -14.87 2.74
C ILE A 98 -1.41 -15.52 1.95
N LEU A 99 -0.23 -14.92 1.95
CA LEU A 99 0.97 -15.41 1.27
C LEU A 99 1.40 -16.80 1.77
N LYS A 100 1.38 -17.03 3.09
CA LYS A 100 1.69 -18.36 3.65
C LYS A 100 0.67 -19.42 3.21
N ARG A 101 -0.61 -19.06 3.10
CA ARG A 101 -1.64 -19.98 2.56
C ARG A 101 -1.40 -20.27 1.07
N ALA A 102 -0.84 -19.34 0.33
CA ALA A 102 -0.40 -19.51 -1.05
C ALA A 102 0.93 -20.29 -1.19
N GLY A 103 1.54 -20.73 -0.08
CA GLY A 103 2.79 -21.48 -0.07
C GLY A 103 4.05 -20.63 -0.10
N ALA A 104 3.96 -19.32 0.07
CA ALA A 104 5.13 -18.44 0.12
C ALA A 104 5.87 -18.52 1.48
N LYS A 105 7.19 -18.29 1.44
CA LYS A 105 8.06 -18.15 2.61
C LYS A 105 8.27 -16.67 2.91
N ILE A 106 7.85 -16.22 4.09
CA ILE A 106 8.06 -14.83 4.49
C ILE A 106 9.44 -14.69 5.11
N THR A 107 10.30 -13.92 4.47
CA THR A 107 11.69 -13.71 4.89
C THR A 107 11.82 -12.59 5.90
N GLY A 108 10.91 -11.61 5.87
CA GLY A 108 10.92 -10.48 6.79
C GLY A 108 9.90 -9.41 6.43
N GLY A 109 9.93 -8.31 7.18
CA GLY A 109 9.09 -7.15 6.93
C GLY A 109 9.67 -5.87 7.51
N ALA A 110 9.46 -4.75 6.83
CA ALA A 110 9.79 -3.41 7.28
C ALA A 110 8.57 -2.51 7.27
N HIS A 111 8.38 -1.75 8.33
CA HIS A 111 7.32 -0.76 8.49
C HIS A 111 7.90 0.64 8.27
N ILE A 112 7.49 1.30 7.21
CA ILE A 112 8.03 2.60 6.83
C ILE A 112 7.00 3.69 7.03
N ARG A 113 7.30 4.61 7.93
CA ARG A 113 6.44 5.76 8.19
C ARG A 113 6.62 6.80 7.09
N MET A 114 5.52 7.20 6.46
CA MET A 114 5.50 8.15 5.34
C MET A 114 4.47 9.26 5.59
N PRO A 115 4.58 10.41 4.89
CA PRO A 115 3.57 11.45 4.96
C PRO A 115 2.15 10.95 4.68
N ALA A 116 1.16 11.58 5.32
CA ALA A 116 -0.24 11.26 5.10
C ALA A 116 -0.67 11.43 3.63
N PHE A 117 -1.59 10.59 3.21
CA PHE A 117 -2.24 10.70 1.89
C PHE A 117 -3.71 11.13 2.00
N ILE A 118 -4.25 11.18 3.22
CA ILE A 118 -5.62 11.58 3.52
C ILE A 118 -5.64 13.08 3.71
N LEU A 119 -6.20 13.82 2.76
CA LEU A 119 -6.18 15.28 2.74
C LEU A 119 -7.40 15.93 3.41
N ASP A 120 -8.47 15.18 3.62
CA ASP A 120 -9.75 15.66 4.15
C ASP A 120 -9.87 15.55 5.69
N VAL A 121 -8.81 15.12 6.35
CA VAL A 121 -8.76 15.00 7.82
C VAL A 121 -7.66 15.93 8.35
N ALA A 122 -8.05 17.01 8.99
CA ALA A 122 -7.14 18.07 9.43
C ALA A 122 -5.98 17.59 10.32
N ILE A 123 -6.21 16.54 11.15
CA ILE A 123 -5.17 15.96 12.01
C ILE A 123 -4.02 15.31 11.21
N PHE A 124 -4.24 14.99 9.94
CA PHE A 124 -3.26 14.44 9.01
C PHE A 124 -2.67 15.46 8.05
N SER A 125 -3.09 16.73 8.17
CA SER A 125 -2.52 17.83 7.41
C SER A 125 -1.18 18.26 8.04
N TYR A 126 -0.08 17.78 7.47
CA TYR A 126 1.26 18.08 7.96
C TYR A 126 1.88 19.26 7.21
N SER A 127 2.70 20.07 7.92
CA SER A 127 3.52 21.09 7.27
C SER A 127 4.54 20.47 6.30
N ALA A 128 5.00 21.25 5.32
CA ALA A 128 6.04 20.81 4.38
C ALA A 128 7.30 20.32 5.14
N GLN A 129 7.73 21.05 6.17
CA GLN A 129 8.88 20.67 7.00
C GLN A 129 8.69 19.33 7.72
N LYS A 130 7.48 19.05 8.23
CA LYS A 130 7.17 17.75 8.85
C LYS A 130 7.20 16.62 7.82
N ASN A 131 6.69 16.87 6.62
CA ASN A 131 6.73 15.90 5.53
C ASN A 131 8.18 15.60 5.10
N GLU A 132 9.02 16.61 4.94
CA GLU A 132 10.44 16.45 4.61
C GLU A 132 11.18 15.64 5.68
N ARG A 133 10.92 15.94 6.96
CA ARG A 133 11.48 15.18 8.07
C ARG A 133 11.07 13.71 8.02
N LEU A 134 9.79 13.42 7.82
CA LEU A 134 9.29 12.05 7.72
C LEU A 134 9.92 11.29 6.54
N ILE A 135 10.09 11.94 5.39
CA ILE A 135 10.75 11.34 4.23
C ILE A 135 12.23 11.05 4.53
N LYS A 136 12.93 11.97 5.23
CA LYS A 136 14.33 11.77 5.63
C LYS A 136 14.47 10.58 6.59
N GLU A 137 13.59 10.50 7.61
CA GLU A 137 13.55 9.37 8.55
C GLU A 137 13.23 8.06 7.84
N ALA A 138 12.28 8.06 6.90
CA ALA A 138 11.94 6.91 6.08
C ALA A 138 13.13 6.43 5.23
N ASN A 139 13.84 7.35 4.58
CA ASN A 139 15.01 7.02 3.76
C ASN A 139 16.13 6.39 4.60
N ALA A 140 16.44 6.92 5.78
CA ALA A 140 17.42 6.35 6.69
C ALA A 140 17.01 4.94 7.15
N LYS A 141 15.74 4.73 7.46
CA LYS A 141 15.22 3.41 7.84
C LYS A 141 15.26 2.41 6.69
N LEU A 142 14.93 2.84 5.48
CA LEU A 142 15.03 2.00 4.27
C LEU A 142 16.47 1.57 3.98
N GLU A 143 17.42 2.48 4.16
CA GLU A 143 18.86 2.19 4.02
C GLU A 143 19.29 1.10 4.99
N SER A 144 19.04 1.28 6.30
CA SER A 144 19.34 0.28 7.32
C SER A 144 18.62 -1.07 7.06
N ALA A 145 17.36 -1.04 6.61
CA ALA A 145 16.59 -2.24 6.31
C ALA A 145 17.13 -2.97 5.08
N SER A 146 17.60 -2.25 4.06
CA SER A 146 18.21 -2.86 2.86
C SER A 146 19.56 -3.47 3.16
N GLU A 147 20.40 -2.82 3.98
CA GLU A 147 21.67 -3.36 4.44
C GLU A 147 21.49 -4.65 5.25
N ALA A 148 20.53 -4.64 6.20
CA ALA A 148 20.21 -5.83 6.99
C ALA A 148 19.65 -6.97 6.11
N PHE A 149 18.84 -6.64 5.10
CA PHE A 149 18.33 -7.60 4.13
C PHE A 149 19.47 -8.21 3.31
N ALA A 150 20.38 -7.40 2.78
CA ALA A 150 21.56 -7.86 2.02
C ALA A 150 22.50 -8.73 2.87
N ALA A 151 22.61 -8.44 4.17
CA ALA A 151 23.38 -9.24 5.11
C ALA A 151 22.69 -10.56 5.54
N GLY A 152 21.56 -10.90 4.96
CA GLY A 152 20.78 -12.11 5.32
C GLY A 152 20.07 -12.05 6.68
N LYS A 153 19.95 -10.87 7.26
CA LYS A 153 19.29 -10.60 8.55
C LYS A 153 18.14 -9.59 8.38
N PRO A 154 17.16 -9.89 7.53
CA PRO A 154 16.07 -8.95 7.23
C PRO A 154 15.28 -8.59 8.48
N PRO A 155 14.82 -7.31 8.62
CA PRO A 155 13.98 -6.92 9.74
C PRO A 155 12.68 -7.74 9.77
N GLN A 156 12.13 -7.92 10.98
CA GLN A 156 10.93 -8.74 11.23
C GLN A 156 9.75 -7.89 11.74
N GLU A 157 9.66 -6.65 11.30
CA GLU A 157 8.64 -5.72 11.77
C GLU A 157 7.24 -6.09 11.27
N GLY A 158 6.26 -6.00 12.16
CA GLY A 158 4.85 -6.29 11.85
C GLY A 158 4.49 -7.78 11.74
N LEU A 159 5.45 -8.69 11.95
CA LEU A 159 5.25 -10.13 11.83
C LEU A 159 4.99 -10.81 13.19
N GLY A 160 5.23 -10.10 14.29
CA GLY A 160 5.11 -10.63 15.65
C GLY A 160 3.66 -10.81 16.11
N VAL A 161 3.48 -11.68 17.13
CA VAL A 161 2.18 -11.97 17.74
C VAL A 161 1.54 -10.71 18.37
N ILE A 162 2.35 -9.82 18.93
CA ILE A 162 1.88 -8.56 19.55
C ILE A 162 1.22 -7.66 18.49
N CYS A 163 1.83 -7.52 17.31
CA CYS A 163 1.25 -6.75 16.20
C CYS A 163 -0.09 -7.36 15.74
N ARG A 164 -0.18 -8.69 15.74
CA ARG A 164 -1.41 -9.41 15.41
C ARG A 164 -2.52 -9.15 16.43
N ILE A 165 -2.22 -9.23 17.73
CA ILE A 165 -3.21 -8.98 18.79
C ILE A 165 -3.65 -7.50 18.74
N ALA A 166 -2.71 -6.57 18.67
CA ALA A 166 -3.00 -5.14 18.60
C ALA A 166 -3.80 -4.78 17.34
N GLY A 167 -3.48 -5.39 16.20
CA GLY A 167 -4.22 -5.20 14.95
C GLY A 167 -5.63 -5.79 15.00
N LEU A 168 -5.80 -7.00 15.55
CA LEU A 168 -7.11 -7.63 15.67
C LEU A 168 -8.02 -6.87 16.65
N LEU A 169 -7.49 -6.41 17.78
CA LEU A 169 -8.23 -5.59 18.72
C LEU A 169 -8.51 -4.20 18.14
N GLY A 170 -7.53 -3.55 17.56
CA GLY A 170 -7.67 -2.25 16.92
C GLY A 170 -8.62 -2.29 15.72
N GLN A 171 -8.49 -3.25 14.82
CA GLN A 171 -9.40 -3.42 13.69
C GLN A 171 -10.82 -3.76 14.11
N ARG A 172 -11.01 -4.77 14.96
CA ARG A 172 -12.36 -5.18 15.38
C ARG A 172 -13.08 -4.13 16.21
N LEU A 173 -12.36 -3.46 17.13
CA LEU A 173 -12.93 -2.41 17.95
C LEU A 173 -13.15 -1.14 17.15
N TRP A 174 -12.13 -0.70 16.38
CA TRP A 174 -12.16 0.48 15.56
C TRP A 174 -13.18 0.37 14.44
N MET A 175 -13.21 -0.74 13.70
CA MET A 175 -14.18 -0.97 12.63
C MET A 175 -15.61 -1.10 13.17
N LYS A 176 -15.84 -1.68 14.36
CA LYS A 176 -17.17 -1.67 14.98
C LYS A 176 -17.64 -0.27 15.37
N ILE A 177 -16.74 0.60 15.83
CA ILE A 177 -17.04 1.99 16.16
C ILE A 177 -17.22 2.80 14.86
N TRP A 178 -16.35 2.56 13.89
CA TRP A 178 -16.27 3.28 12.63
C TRP A 178 -17.36 2.90 11.63
N ASP A 179 -17.77 1.64 11.60
CA ASP A 179 -18.85 1.14 10.74
C ASP A 179 -20.23 1.73 11.13
N LYS A 180 -20.33 2.25 12.35
CA LYS A 180 -21.49 3.00 12.83
C LYS A 180 -21.43 4.50 12.53
N THR A 181 -20.31 5.01 12.05
CA THR A 181 -20.14 6.44 11.75
C THR A 181 -20.32 6.72 10.26
N PRO A 182 -20.91 7.90 9.90
CA PRO A 182 -21.02 8.33 8.50
C PRO A 182 -19.67 8.38 7.77
N PHE A 183 -18.57 8.36 8.50
CA PHE A 183 -17.20 8.48 7.97
C PHE A 183 -16.72 7.21 7.26
N ALA A 184 -17.03 6.01 7.77
CA ALA A 184 -16.65 4.74 7.14
C ALA A 184 -17.34 4.50 5.79
N ARG A 185 -18.47 5.17 5.56
CA ARG A 185 -19.23 5.12 4.31
C ARG A 185 -18.88 6.27 3.36
N ARG A 186 -17.98 7.18 3.74
CA ARG A 186 -17.59 8.32 2.89
C ARG A 186 -16.63 7.86 1.78
N LYS A 187 -17.23 7.29 0.75
CA LYS A 187 -16.62 7.32 -0.57
C LYS A 187 -16.35 8.79 -0.95
N PRO A 188 -15.29 9.09 -1.69
CA PRO A 188 -15.09 10.43 -2.20
C PRO A 188 -16.36 10.92 -2.88
N SER A 189 -16.88 12.07 -2.46
CA SER A 189 -18.04 12.69 -3.09
C SER A 189 -17.56 13.72 -4.12
N LEU A 190 -18.34 13.90 -5.17
CA LEU A 190 -18.06 14.87 -6.22
C LEU A 190 -18.83 16.15 -5.95
N ASP A 191 -18.13 17.28 -5.86
CA ASP A 191 -18.73 18.59 -6.08
C ASP A 191 -18.96 18.78 -7.58
N THR A 192 -20.20 18.57 -8.00
CA THR A 192 -20.60 18.65 -9.41
C THR A 192 -20.48 20.07 -9.98
N ALA A 193 -20.56 21.11 -9.15
CA ALA A 193 -20.41 22.49 -9.60
C ALA A 193 -18.94 22.78 -9.98
N ARG A 194 -17.99 22.25 -9.24
CA ARG A 194 -16.56 22.45 -9.47
C ARG A 194 -15.94 21.48 -10.48
N CYS A 195 -16.62 20.39 -10.82
CA CYS A 195 -16.09 19.40 -11.75
C CYS A 195 -16.15 19.91 -13.19
N ASN A 196 -14.99 19.99 -13.84
CA ASN A 196 -14.87 20.36 -15.27
C ASN A 196 -14.83 19.14 -16.23
N GLY A 197 -14.96 17.91 -15.73
CA GLY A 197 -14.97 16.69 -16.54
C GLY A 197 -13.63 16.28 -17.14
N CYS A 198 -12.49 16.78 -16.66
CA CYS A 198 -11.15 16.53 -17.22
C CYS A 198 -10.73 15.04 -17.27
N GLY A 199 -11.41 14.16 -16.54
CA GLY A 199 -11.19 12.71 -16.55
C GLY A 199 -9.97 12.24 -15.77
N GLU A 200 -9.19 13.11 -15.11
CA GLU A 200 -7.98 12.72 -14.38
C GLU A 200 -8.27 11.70 -13.27
N CYS A 201 -9.37 11.87 -12.54
CA CYS A 201 -9.82 10.91 -11.53
C CYS A 201 -10.16 9.54 -12.13
N ALA A 202 -10.77 9.50 -13.33
CA ALA A 202 -11.11 8.25 -14.00
C ALA A 202 -9.85 7.53 -14.51
N ARG A 203 -8.94 8.26 -15.18
CA ARG A 203 -7.66 7.70 -15.65
C ARG A 203 -6.77 7.18 -14.54
N SER A 204 -6.80 7.84 -13.39
CA SER A 204 -5.94 7.50 -12.26
C SER A 204 -6.53 6.44 -11.32
N CYS A 205 -7.80 6.07 -11.47
CA CYS A 205 -8.44 5.09 -10.59
C CYS A 205 -7.87 3.68 -10.81
N PRO A 206 -7.20 3.06 -9.81
CA PRO A 206 -6.52 1.78 -10.01
C PRO A 206 -7.47 0.61 -10.28
N ILE A 207 -8.74 0.76 -9.93
CA ILE A 207 -9.80 -0.24 -10.15
C ILE A 207 -10.85 0.22 -11.16
N GLN A 208 -10.57 1.27 -11.92
CA GLN A 208 -11.46 1.82 -12.95
C GLN A 208 -12.90 2.09 -12.47
N ASN A 209 -13.06 2.46 -11.21
CA ASN A 209 -14.37 2.69 -10.56
C ASN A 209 -14.98 4.06 -10.87
N ILE A 210 -14.36 4.88 -11.71
CA ILE A 210 -14.79 6.23 -12.04
C ILE A 210 -14.96 6.34 -13.56
N LYS A 211 -16.12 6.82 -14.00
CA LYS A 211 -16.42 7.08 -15.42
C LYS A 211 -16.77 8.56 -15.60
N ILE A 212 -16.53 9.09 -16.78
CA ILE A 212 -17.02 10.41 -17.17
C ILE A 212 -18.33 10.23 -17.93
N ALA A 213 -19.39 10.84 -17.42
CA ALA A 213 -20.69 10.84 -18.05
C ALA A 213 -21.31 12.25 -17.98
N HIS A 214 -21.85 12.75 -19.12
CA HIS A 214 -22.39 14.09 -19.23
C HIS A 214 -21.42 15.19 -18.75
N GLY A 215 -20.13 15.06 -19.11
CA GLY A 215 -19.10 16.02 -18.73
C GLY A 215 -18.72 16.05 -17.24
N LYS A 216 -19.15 15.07 -16.45
CA LYS A 216 -18.89 14.99 -15.00
C LYS A 216 -18.41 13.59 -14.59
N ALA A 217 -17.63 13.50 -13.52
CA ALA A 217 -17.22 12.22 -12.98
C ALA A 217 -18.41 11.52 -12.28
N ARG A 218 -18.48 10.21 -12.44
CA ARG A 218 -19.46 9.33 -11.76
C ARG A 218 -18.69 8.23 -11.06
N PHE A 219 -18.89 8.06 -9.76
CA PHE A 219 -18.28 7.04 -8.95
C PHE A 219 -19.12 5.78 -8.89
N GLY A 220 -18.50 4.64 -9.14
CA GLY A 220 -19.14 3.34 -8.90
C GLY A 220 -19.08 2.93 -7.41
N GLU A 221 -19.48 1.69 -7.13
CA GLU A 221 -19.59 1.19 -5.76
C GLU A 221 -18.32 0.57 -5.19
N ARG A 222 -17.38 0.17 -6.04
CA ARG A 222 -16.17 -0.58 -5.68
C ARG A 222 -14.99 0.35 -5.36
N CYS A 223 -15.10 1.25 -4.38
CA CYS A 223 -14.01 2.15 -4.03
C CYS A 223 -13.05 1.49 -3.02
N THR A 224 -11.74 1.50 -3.32
CA THR A 224 -10.67 1.02 -2.41
C THR A 224 -10.21 2.08 -1.41
N ILE A 225 -10.79 3.27 -1.43
CA ILE A 225 -10.47 4.41 -0.55
C ILE A 225 -8.97 4.77 -0.62
N CYS A 226 -8.36 4.72 -1.81
CA CYS A 226 -6.95 5.01 -2.01
C CYS A 226 -6.64 6.52 -2.14
N TYR A 227 -7.63 7.38 -2.19
CA TYR A 227 -7.51 8.85 -2.32
C TYR A 227 -6.74 9.35 -3.55
N ARG A 228 -6.35 8.50 -4.48
CA ARG A 228 -5.60 8.93 -5.67
C ARG A 228 -6.37 9.95 -6.50
N CYS A 229 -7.66 9.73 -6.70
CA CYS A 229 -8.53 10.66 -7.43
C CYS A 229 -8.67 12.01 -6.71
N VAL A 230 -8.72 12.02 -5.38
CA VAL A 230 -8.77 13.25 -4.57
C VAL A 230 -7.46 14.02 -4.69
N ASN A 231 -6.31 13.33 -4.55
CA ASN A 231 -4.99 13.95 -4.62
C ASN A 231 -4.63 14.47 -6.03
N LYS A 232 -5.30 14.00 -7.08
CA LYS A 232 -5.06 14.43 -8.47
C LYS A 232 -6.13 15.39 -9.02
N CYS A 233 -7.21 15.62 -8.27
CA CYS A 233 -8.23 16.58 -8.67
C CYS A 233 -7.68 18.01 -8.56
N ARG A 234 -7.83 18.78 -9.63
CA ARG A 234 -7.36 20.17 -9.76
C ARG A 234 -8.45 21.17 -9.38
#